data_66e2601f0b206be2ec9d060d37f14195
#
_entry.id   66e2601f0b206be2ec9d060d37f14195
#
_cell.length_a   1.000
_cell.length_b   1.000
_cell.length_c   1.000
_cell.angle_alpha   90.00
_cell.angle_beta   90.00
_cell.angle_gamma   90.00
#
_symmetry.space_group_name_H-M   'P 1'
#
loop_
_entity.id
_entity.type
_entity.pdbx_description
1 polymer ?
#
loop_
_entity_poly.entity_id
_entity_poly.type
_entity_poly.pdbx_seq_one_letter_code
_entity_poly.pdbx_strand_id
1 'polypeptide(L)'
;AIKEFFGSSQLSQFMDQTNPLSEITHKRRVSALGPGGLTRERAGFEVRDVHPTHYGRVCPIETPEGPNIGLINSLALFARVNDYGFIETAYRKVVDCKVTNDIEYLSAIEEGAYVVAQANASLGETGLLTDELVTCREKGETILAEPSRVQYMDVAPGQIVSVAASLIPFLEHDDANRALMGANMQRQAVP
;
A
#
# COMPACT_ATOMS: atom_id res chain seq x y z
N ALA A 1 6.22 27.71 14.89
CA ALA A 1 6.46 26.31 14.48
C ALA A 1 5.72 25.95 13.18
N ILE A 2 4.41 26.16 13.10
CA ILE A 2 3.60 25.82 11.91
C ILE A 2 4.05 26.64 10.69
N LYS A 3 4.22 27.95 10.84
CA LYS A 3 4.63 28.85 9.76
C LYS A 3 6.04 28.51 9.25
N GLU A 4 6.93 28.15 10.15
CA GLU A 4 8.29 27.74 9.82
C GLU A 4 8.30 26.41 9.05
N PHE A 5 7.49 25.43 9.47
CA PHE A 5 7.34 24.17 8.77
C PHE A 5 6.87 24.37 7.32
N PHE A 6 5.79 25.12 7.11
CA PHE A 6 5.25 25.33 5.76
C PHE A 6 6.12 26.25 4.89
N GLY A 7 6.95 27.10 5.50
CA GLY A 7 7.81 28.04 4.76
C GLY A 7 9.20 27.52 4.41
N SER A 8 9.77 26.66 5.22
CA SER A 8 11.18 26.28 5.08
C SER A 8 11.49 24.79 5.17
N SER A 9 10.51 23.94 5.52
CA SER A 9 10.74 22.51 5.62
C SER A 9 10.94 21.86 4.23
N GLN A 10 11.85 20.89 4.15
CA GLN A 10 12.05 20.07 2.96
C GLN A 10 10.79 19.26 2.58
N LEU A 11 9.94 18.93 3.56
CA LEU A 11 8.71 18.18 3.35
C LEU A 11 7.58 19.04 2.80
N SER A 12 7.66 20.38 2.98
CA SER A 12 6.71 21.32 2.41
C SER A 12 7.17 21.73 1.01
N GLN A 13 6.39 21.37 0.00
CA GLN A 13 6.75 21.55 -1.42
C GLN A 13 5.61 22.20 -2.18
N PHE A 14 5.94 22.83 -3.31
CA PHE A 14 4.92 23.25 -4.26
C PHE A 14 4.17 22.04 -4.79
N MET A 15 2.84 22.14 -4.80
CA MET A 15 2.00 21.05 -5.29
C MET A 15 2.17 20.88 -6.80
N ASP A 16 2.36 19.66 -7.24
CA ASP A 16 2.36 19.29 -8.65
C ASP A 16 0.92 19.41 -9.17
N GLN A 17 0.68 20.30 -10.13
CA GLN A 17 -0.65 20.63 -10.65
C GLN A 17 -0.81 20.36 -12.15
N THR A 18 -0.02 19.45 -12.71
CA THR A 18 -0.09 19.11 -14.14
C THR A 18 -1.47 18.60 -14.52
N ASN A 19 -2.07 17.77 -13.67
CA ASN A 19 -3.44 17.24 -13.82
C ASN A 19 -3.98 16.84 -12.44
N PRO A 20 -5.30 16.53 -12.31
CA PRO A 20 -5.85 16.14 -11.01
C PRO A 20 -5.19 14.93 -10.36
N LEU A 21 -4.75 13.95 -11.17
CA LEU A 21 -4.05 12.77 -10.65
C LEU A 21 -2.71 13.14 -10.01
N SER A 22 -1.96 14.08 -10.62
CA SER A 22 -0.69 14.53 -10.05
C SER A 22 -0.85 15.22 -8.71
N GLU A 23 -1.93 15.96 -8.52
CA GLU A 23 -2.27 16.60 -7.24
C GLU A 23 -2.52 15.55 -6.16
N ILE A 24 -3.35 14.55 -6.46
CA ILE A 24 -3.69 13.46 -5.52
C ILE A 24 -2.45 12.67 -5.14
N THR A 25 -1.64 12.29 -6.10
CA THR A 25 -0.42 11.50 -5.85
C THR A 25 0.60 12.27 -5.05
N HIS A 26 0.71 13.58 -5.25
CA HIS A 26 1.61 14.42 -4.46
C HIS A 26 1.17 14.47 -2.99
N LYS A 27 -0.13 14.62 -2.74
CA LYS A 27 -0.69 14.68 -1.37
C LYS A 27 -0.55 13.35 -0.61
N ARG A 28 -0.46 12.23 -1.31
CA ARG A 28 -0.34 10.88 -0.73
C ARG A 28 1.09 10.36 -0.74
N ARG A 29 2.06 11.22 -0.92
CA ARG A 29 3.48 10.82 -1.00
C ARG A 29 4.08 10.61 0.38
N VAL A 30 4.91 9.58 0.50
CA VAL A 30 5.67 9.24 1.71
C VAL A 30 7.15 9.27 1.36
N SER A 31 7.95 9.99 2.13
CA SER A 31 9.39 10.14 1.89
C SER A 31 10.21 9.65 3.08
N ALA A 32 11.28 8.92 2.79
CA ALA A 32 12.28 8.55 3.79
C ALA A 32 13.33 9.64 4.01
N LEU A 33 13.31 10.68 3.19
CA LEU A 33 14.24 11.80 3.24
C LEU A 33 13.75 12.89 4.22
N GLY A 34 14.63 13.81 4.57
CA GLY A 34 14.27 14.95 5.39
C GLY A 34 14.87 14.89 6.80
N PRO A 35 14.50 15.84 7.67
CA PRO A 35 15.00 15.89 9.05
C PRO A 35 14.64 14.61 9.82
N GLY A 36 15.64 13.97 10.43
CA GLY A 36 15.46 12.70 11.15
C GLY A 36 15.36 11.47 10.25
N GLY A 37 15.42 11.65 8.94
CA GLY A 37 15.36 10.56 7.96
C GLY A 37 16.71 10.23 7.34
N LEU A 38 16.66 9.52 6.22
CA LEU A 38 17.84 9.09 5.48
C LEU A 38 18.31 10.18 4.51
N THR A 39 19.59 10.08 4.09
CA THR A 39 20.12 10.83 2.95
C THR A 39 20.28 9.86 1.78
N ARG A 40 20.27 10.39 0.54
CA ARG A 40 20.44 9.55 -0.66
C ARG A 40 21.73 8.76 -0.64
N GLU A 41 22.80 9.35 -0.14
CA GLU A 41 24.12 8.75 -0.08
C GLU A 41 24.25 7.63 0.94
N ARG A 42 23.46 7.70 2.02
CA ARG A 42 23.46 6.71 3.10
C ARG A 42 22.44 5.58 2.87
N ALA A 43 21.55 5.74 1.91
CA ALA A 43 20.53 4.74 1.62
C ALA A 43 21.12 3.58 0.82
N GLY A 44 21.17 2.40 1.43
CA GLY A 44 21.53 1.15 0.77
C GLY A 44 20.34 0.47 0.11
N PHE A 45 20.57 -0.71 -0.46
CA PHE A 45 19.50 -1.48 -1.11
C PHE A 45 18.40 -1.93 -0.14
N GLU A 46 18.74 -2.23 1.11
CA GLU A 46 17.78 -2.71 2.10
C GLU A 46 16.63 -1.75 2.36
N VAL A 47 16.94 -0.44 2.47
CA VAL A 47 15.91 0.58 2.73
C VAL A 47 15.11 0.95 1.49
N ARG A 48 15.59 0.59 0.30
CA ARG A 48 14.93 0.85 -0.98
C ARG A 48 14.06 -0.31 -1.43
N ASP A 49 14.22 -1.49 -0.83
CA ASP A 49 13.48 -2.69 -1.19
C ASP A 49 12.07 -2.68 -0.63
N VAL A 50 11.20 -3.45 -1.27
CA VAL A 50 9.84 -3.68 -0.80
C VAL A 50 9.89 -4.69 0.35
N HIS A 51 9.35 -4.31 1.49
CA HIS A 51 9.26 -5.15 2.67
C HIS A 51 7.84 -5.73 2.79
N PRO A 52 7.66 -6.94 3.34
CA PRO A 52 6.31 -7.51 3.53
C PRO A 52 5.33 -6.62 4.31
N THR A 53 5.83 -5.76 5.19
CA THR A 53 5.00 -4.80 5.93
C THR A 53 4.41 -3.70 5.05
N HIS A 54 4.89 -3.53 3.82
CA HIS A 54 4.34 -2.58 2.86
C HIS A 54 3.00 -3.03 2.26
N TYR A 55 2.63 -4.28 2.42
CA TYR A 55 1.42 -4.83 1.82
C TYR A 55 0.17 -4.04 2.22
N GLY A 56 -0.54 -3.51 1.23
CA GLY A 56 -1.74 -2.70 1.45
C GLY A 56 -1.50 -1.30 2.01
N ARG A 57 -0.26 -0.95 2.33
CA ARG A 57 0.11 0.34 2.96
C ARG A 57 0.89 1.24 2.05
N VAL A 58 1.90 0.71 1.41
CA VAL A 58 2.75 1.46 0.47
C VAL A 58 2.75 0.72 -0.86
N CYS A 59 2.53 1.46 -1.95
CA CYS A 59 2.54 0.89 -3.29
C CYS A 59 3.93 0.36 -3.64
N PRO A 60 4.06 -0.91 -4.06
CA PRO A 60 5.37 -1.47 -4.41
C PRO A 60 5.89 -1.00 -5.78
N ILE A 61 5.05 -0.35 -6.57
CA ILE A 61 5.33 -0.01 -7.97
C ILE A 61 5.65 1.48 -8.12
N GLU A 62 4.84 2.36 -7.52
CA GLU A 62 4.97 3.80 -7.72
C GLU A 62 6.11 4.39 -6.89
N THR A 63 7.23 4.66 -7.54
CA THR A 63 8.40 5.32 -6.96
C THR A 63 9.13 6.07 -8.06
N PRO A 64 9.86 7.16 -7.77
CA PRO A 64 10.67 7.83 -8.78
C PRO A 64 11.75 6.92 -9.34
N GLU A 65 12.16 7.16 -10.59
CA GLU A 65 13.33 6.55 -11.18
C GLU A 65 14.58 7.39 -10.81
N GLY A 66 15.71 6.73 -10.66
CA GLY A 66 16.99 7.38 -10.37
C GLY A 66 17.38 7.38 -8.90
N PRO A 67 18.06 8.44 -8.39
CA PRO A 67 18.65 8.41 -7.03
C PRO A 67 17.67 8.23 -5.90
N ASN A 68 16.39 8.61 -6.10
CA ASN A 68 15.34 8.54 -5.08
C ASN A 68 14.53 7.25 -5.13
N ILE A 69 14.89 6.29 -5.96
CA ILE A 69 14.14 5.05 -6.09
C ILE A 69 14.02 4.33 -4.74
N GLY A 70 12.80 3.95 -4.37
CA GLY A 70 12.51 3.28 -3.09
C GLY A 70 12.55 4.18 -1.86
N LEU A 71 13.03 5.41 -1.97
CA LEU A 71 13.06 6.38 -0.86
C LEU A 71 11.81 7.25 -0.82
N ILE A 72 11.20 7.51 -1.97
CA ILE A 72 9.95 8.27 -2.09
C ILE A 72 8.90 7.31 -2.64
N ASN A 73 7.84 7.13 -1.90
CA ASN A 73 6.78 6.17 -2.22
C ASN A 73 5.42 6.84 -2.12
N SER A 74 4.38 6.13 -2.53
CA SER A 74 3.00 6.58 -2.40
C SER A 74 2.20 5.61 -1.55
N LEU A 75 1.23 6.12 -0.81
CA LEU A 75 0.31 5.29 -0.02
C LEU A 75 -0.55 4.44 -0.95
N ALA A 76 -0.83 3.20 -0.54
CA ALA A 76 -1.77 2.33 -1.23
C ALA A 76 -3.21 2.87 -1.07
N LEU A 77 -4.14 2.33 -1.86
CA LEU A 77 -5.52 2.85 -1.96
C LEU A 77 -6.24 3.00 -0.63
N PHE A 78 -6.18 1.98 0.23
CA PHE A 78 -6.89 1.98 1.51
C PHE A 78 -6.00 2.29 2.72
N ALA A 79 -4.77 2.70 2.47
CA ALA A 79 -3.83 3.04 3.53
C ALA A 79 -4.15 4.41 4.13
N ARG A 80 -3.99 4.50 5.43
CA ARG A 80 -4.07 5.76 6.17
C ARG A 80 -3.06 5.78 7.30
N VAL A 81 -2.79 6.97 7.83
CA VAL A 81 -1.87 7.14 8.97
C VAL A 81 -2.71 7.25 10.24
N ASN A 82 -2.41 6.46 11.26
CA ASN A 82 -3.11 6.53 12.54
C ASN A 82 -2.56 7.65 13.41
N ASP A 83 -3.17 7.82 14.61
CA ASP A 83 -2.79 8.87 15.56
C ASP A 83 -1.34 8.74 16.08
N TYR A 84 -0.76 7.56 15.99
CA TYR A 84 0.62 7.29 16.42
C TYR A 84 1.65 7.41 15.30
N GLY A 85 1.22 7.73 14.07
CA GLY A 85 2.09 7.87 12.91
C GLY A 85 2.35 6.57 12.14
N PHE A 86 1.74 5.46 12.50
CA PHE A 86 1.85 4.20 11.75
C PHE A 86 0.87 4.15 10.59
N ILE A 87 1.30 3.55 9.48
CA ILE A 87 0.43 3.33 8.33
C ILE A 87 -0.38 2.07 8.58
N GLU A 88 -1.69 2.19 8.48
CA GLU A 88 -2.61 1.05 8.61
C GLU A 88 -3.48 0.91 7.37
N THR A 89 -3.98 -0.28 7.13
CA THR A 89 -4.84 -0.58 5.99
C THR A 89 -6.10 -1.31 6.43
N ALA A 90 -7.10 -1.32 5.55
CA ALA A 90 -8.41 -1.90 5.84
C ALA A 90 -8.42 -3.41 5.61
N TYR A 91 -9.08 -4.14 6.50
CA TYR A 91 -9.35 -5.56 6.38
C TYR A 91 -10.80 -5.87 6.74
N ARG A 92 -11.36 -6.88 6.10
CA ARG A 92 -12.68 -7.40 6.45
C ARG A 92 -12.52 -8.45 7.54
N LYS A 93 -13.32 -8.34 8.57
CA LYS A 93 -13.31 -9.30 9.69
C LYS A 93 -13.96 -10.62 9.27
N VAL A 94 -13.34 -11.74 9.61
CA VAL A 94 -13.86 -13.09 9.36
C VAL A 94 -14.22 -13.72 10.70
N VAL A 95 -15.48 -14.16 10.84
CA VAL A 95 -15.98 -14.83 12.03
C VAL A 95 -16.61 -16.15 11.61
N ASP A 96 -16.19 -17.26 12.25
CA ASP A 96 -16.71 -18.60 12.00
C ASP A 96 -16.71 -18.98 10.50
N CYS A 97 -15.59 -18.75 9.81
CA CYS A 97 -15.40 -18.99 8.39
C CYS A 97 -16.25 -18.09 7.47
N LYS A 98 -16.96 -17.13 8.02
CA LYS A 98 -17.81 -16.21 7.27
C LYS A 98 -17.18 -14.81 7.22
N VAL A 99 -17.02 -14.29 6.02
CA VAL A 99 -16.53 -12.93 5.80
C VAL A 99 -17.66 -11.94 6.11
N THR A 100 -17.41 -11.01 7.02
CA THR A 100 -18.37 -9.99 7.42
C THR A 100 -18.13 -8.68 6.66
N ASN A 101 -19.06 -7.75 6.76
CA ASN A 101 -18.92 -6.41 6.20
C ASN A 101 -18.23 -5.43 7.17
N ASP A 102 -17.82 -5.92 8.34
CA ASP A 102 -17.10 -5.12 9.32
C ASP A 102 -15.66 -4.89 8.83
N ILE A 103 -15.27 -3.64 8.75
CA ILE A 103 -13.94 -3.25 8.29
C ILE A 103 -13.14 -2.70 9.46
N GLU A 104 -11.99 -3.30 9.70
CA GLU A 104 -11.05 -2.84 10.71
C GLU A 104 -9.75 -2.42 10.07
N TYR A 105 -9.13 -1.38 10.61
CA TYR A 105 -7.83 -0.90 10.16
C TYR A 105 -6.73 -1.44 11.07
N LEU A 106 -5.76 -2.12 10.48
CA LEU A 106 -4.64 -2.74 11.20
C LEU A 106 -3.31 -2.20 10.71
N SER A 107 -2.40 -1.91 11.65
CA SER A 107 -1.01 -1.65 11.33
C SER A 107 -0.27 -2.97 11.03
N ALA A 108 0.96 -2.89 10.51
CA ALA A 108 1.74 -4.09 10.19
C ALA A 108 2.02 -4.97 11.42
N ILE A 109 2.20 -4.36 12.58
CA ILE A 109 2.44 -5.09 13.84
C ILE A 109 1.19 -5.87 14.25
N GLU A 110 0.03 -5.24 14.17
CA GLU A 110 -1.26 -5.87 14.49
C GLU A 110 -1.61 -6.98 13.50
N GLU A 111 -1.41 -6.73 12.20
CA GLU A 111 -1.62 -7.72 11.14
C GLU A 111 -0.76 -8.97 11.33
N GLY A 112 0.47 -8.81 11.79
CA GLY A 112 1.39 -9.93 12.02
C GLY A 112 0.90 -10.95 13.05
N ALA A 113 -0.06 -10.61 13.88
CA ALA A 113 -0.66 -11.50 14.87
C ALA A 113 -1.81 -12.34 14.29
N TYR A 114 -2.26 -12.06 13.07
CA TYR A 114 -3.45 -12.67 12.47
C TYR A 114 -3.16 -13.38 11.15
N VAL A 115 -4.04 -14.32 10.81
CA VAL A 115 -4.04 -14.98 9.50
C VAL A 115 -5.02 -14.21 8.60
N VAL A 116 -4.51 -13.69 7.50
CA VAL A 116 -5.25 -12.82 6.57
C VAL A 116 -5.39 -13.48 5.22
N ALA A 117 -6.61 -13.74 4.78
CA ALA A 117 -6.90 -14.30 3.47
C ALA A 117 -6.78 -13.24 2.37
N GLN A 118 -6.44 -13.68 1.16
CA GLN A 118 -6.42 -12.79 0.00
C GLN A 118 -7.83 -12.48 -0.48
N ALA A 119 -8.00 -11.32 -1.13
CA ALA A 119 -9.30 -10.84 -1.60
C ALA A 119 -9.94 -11.72 -2.67
N ASN A 120 -9.15 -12.52 -3.38
CA ASN A 120 -9.62 -13.42 -4.43
C ASN A 120 -10.05 -14.80 -3.92
N ALA A 121 -10.11 -15.01 -2.62
CA ALA A 121 -10.59 -16.26 -2.05
C ALA A 121 -12.06 -16.49 -2.44
N SER A 122 -12.40 -17.76 -2.73
CA SER A 122 -13.76 -18.14 -3.13
C SER A 122 -14.74 -18.00 -1.97
N LEU A 123 -15.84 -17.28 -2.22
CA LEU A 123 -16.90 -17.08 -1.22
C LEU A 123 -18.22 -17.66 -1.74
N GLY A 124 -19.00 -18.26 -0.84
CA GLY A 124 -20.37 -18.66 -1.13
C GLY A 124 -21.33 -17.46 -1.09
N GLU A 125 -22.59 -17.69 -1.41
CA GLU A 125 -23.65 -16.66 -1.42
C GLU A 125 -23.80 -15.91 -0.09
N THR A 126 -23.50 -16.58 1.01
CA THR A 126 -23.61 -16.00 2.35
C THR A 126 -22.31 -15.42 2.89
N GLY A 127 -21.25 -15.44 2.08
CA GLY A 127 -19.92 -14.97 2.47
C GLY A 127 -19.06 -16.02 3.17
N LEU A 128 -19.45 -17.28 3.16
CA LEU A 128 -18.66 -18.38 3.70
C LEU A 128 -17.48 -18.71 2.77
N LEU A 129 -16.33 -18.99 3.36
CA LEU A 129 -15.16 -19.47 2.61
C LEU A 129 -15.45 -20.92 2.16
N THR A 130 -15.39 -21.15 0.84
CA THR A 130 -15.80 -22.42 0.22
C THR A 130 -14.67 -23.38 -0.05
N ASP A 131 -13.43 -22.90 -0.12
CA ASP A 131 -12.26 -23.73 -0.41
C ASP A 131 -11.82 -24.51 0.85
N GLU A 132 -11.31 -25.73 0.66
CA GLU A 132 -10.74 -26.53 1.75
C GLU A 132 -9.50 -25.85 2.33
N LEU A 133 -8.67 -25.27 1.46
CA LEU A 133 -7.48 -24.51 1.83
C LEU A 133 -7.52 -23.13 1.16
N VAL A 134 -7.34 -22.10 1.94
CA VAL A 134 -7.36 -20.69 1.49
C VAL A 134 -5.94 -20.13 1.50
N THR A 135 -5.57 -19.45 0.42
CA THR A 135 -4.29 -18.74 0.37
C THR A 135 -4.32 -17.55 1.32
N CYS A 136 -3.44 -17.56 2.30
CA CYS A 136 -3.39 -16.55 3.36
C CYS A 136 -1.97 -16.04 3.56
N ARG A 137 -1.86 -14.96 4.31
CA ARG A 137 -0.59 -14.43 4.83
C ARG A 137 -0.56 -14.60 6.34
N GLU A 138 0.56 -15.08 6.84
CA GLU A 138 0.85 -15.14 8.27
C GLU A 138 2.30 -14.68 8.48
N LYS A 139 2.50 -13.63 9.25
CA LYS A 139 3.83 -13.07 9.57
C LYS A 139 4.69 -12.77 8.33
N GLY A 140 4.07 -12.26 7.28
CA GLY A 140 4.74 -11.91 6.03
C GLY A 140 4.97 -13.07 5.06
N GLU A 141 4.59 -14.29 5.43
CA GLU A 141 4.71 -15.47 4.58
C GLU A 141 3.35 -15.86 3.99
N THR A 142 3.38 -16.34 2.74
CA THR A 142 2.19 -16.88 2.09
C THR A 142 2.04 -18.34 2.46
N ILE A 143 0.89 -18.69 3.02
CA ILE A 143 0.57 -20.05 3.46
C ILE A 143 -0.79 -20.49 2.92
N LEU A 144 -1.04 -21.78 2.96
CA LEU A 144 -2.37 -22.36 2.77
C LEU A 144 -2.93 -22.70 4.15
N ALA A 145 -4.09 -22.15 4.49
CA ALA A 145 -4.71 -22.35 5.79
C ALA A 145 -6.15 -22.84 5.64
N GLU A 146 -6.61 -23.59 6.62
CA GLU A 146 -8.02 -23.98 6.70
C GLU A 146 -8.89 -22.73 6.96
N PRO A 147 -10.11 -22.67 6.42
CA PRO A 147 -10.99 -21.50 6.63
C PRO A 147 -11.23 -21.15 8.10
N SER A 148 -11.17 -22.11 9.00
CA SER A 148 -11.35 -21.90 10.44
C SER A 148 -10.22 -21.08 11.08
N ARG A 149 -9.04 -21.04 10.46
CA ARG A 149 -7.89 -20.27 10.93
C ARG A 149 -7.89 -18.83 10.44
N VAL A 150 -8.69 -18.51 9.43
CA VAL A 150 -8.73 -17.17 8.82
C VAL A 150 -9.44 -16.20 9.76
N GLN A 151 -8.77 -15.09 10.08
CA GLN A 151 -9.28 -14.07 11.00
C GLN A 151 -9.67 -12.79 10.29
N TYR A 152 -8.99 -12.45 9.20
CA TYR A 152 -9.25 -11.28 8.36
C TYR A 152 -9.11 -11.63 6.88
N MET A 153 -9.66 -10.79 6.05
CA MET A 153 -9.57 -10.91 4.59
C MET A 153 -9.30 -9.53 3.98
N ASP A 154 -8.49 -9.50 2.92
CA ASP A 154 -8.27 -8.27 2.17
C ASP A 154 -9.58 -7.72 1.60
N VAL A 155 -9.72 -6.40 1.56
CA VAL A 155 -10.93 -5.74 1.08
C VAL A 155 -11.06 -5.89 -0.44
N ALA A 156 -9.97 -5.69 -1.18
CA ALA A 156 -9.96 -5.76 -2.63
C ALA A 156 -8.59 -6.19 -3.14
N PRO A 157 -8.52 -6.86 -4.31
CA PRO A 157 -7.22 -7.24 -4.90
C PRO A 157 -6.32 -6.05 -5.21
N GLY A 158 -6.92 -4.91 -5.56
CA GLY A 158 -6.19 -3.68 -5.90
C GLY A 158 -5.71 -2.85 -4.72
N GLN A 159 -5.93 -3.29 -3.47
CA GLN A 159 -5.54 -2.48 -2.31
C GLN A 159 -4.03 -2.37 -2.09
N ILE A 160 -3.24 -3.17 -2.77
CA ILE A 160 -1.77 -3.14 -2.65
C ILE A 160 -1.10 -2.02 -3.43
N VAL A 161 -1.80 -1.42 -4.38
CA VAL A 161 -1.26 -0.39 -5.27
C VAL A 161 -1.81 1.00 -4.94
N SER A 162 -1.09 2.04 -5.41
CA SER A 162 -1.52 3.42 -5.25
C SER A 162 -2.63 3.80 -6.22
N VAL A 163 -3.16 5.03 -6.07
CA VAL A 163 -4.17 5.57 -6.98
C VAL A 163 -3.69 5.59 -8.42
N ALA A 164 -2.48 6.07 -8.68
CA ALA A 164 -1.92 6.13 -10.04
C ALA A 164 -1.73 4.74 -10.65
N ALA A 165 -1.14 3.82 -9.90
CA ALA A 165 -0.92 2.46 -10.36
C ALA A 165 -2.24 1.71 -10.61
N SER A 166 -3.27 1.97 -9.81
CA SER A 166 -4.57 1.33 -9.96
C SER A 166 -5.31 1.70 -11.25
N LEU A 167 -4.95 2.82 -11.86
CA LEU A 167 -5.55 3.27 -13.14
C LEU A 167 -4.96 2.59 -14.36
N ILE A 168 -3.89 1.83 -14.22
CA ILE A 168 -3.25 1.12 -15.34
C ILE A 168 -4.10 -0.12 -15.69
N PRO A 169 -4.61 -0.22 -16.95
CA PRO A 169 -5.39 -1.39 -17.34
C PRO A 169 -4.52 -2.66 -17.39
N PHE A 170 -5.07 -3.78 -16.96
CA PHE A 170 -4.38 -5.07 -16.95
C PHE A 170 -3.03 -5.04 -16.24
N LEU A 171 -2.97 -4.32 -15.12
CA LEU A 171 -1.74 -4.15 -14.34
C LEU A 171 -1.15 -5.48 -13.88
N GLU A 172 -1.97 -6.46 -13.59
CA GLU A 172 -1.57 -7.80 -13.14
C GLU A 172 -0.77 -8.58 -14.20
N HIS A 173 -0.85 -8.18 -15.46
CA HIS A 173 -0.11 -8.78 -16.59
C HIS A 173 1.17 -8.03 -16.92
N ASP A 174 1.44 -6.91 -16.26
CA ASP A 174 2.60 -6.07 -16.54
C ASP A 174 3.77 -6.37 -15.62
N ASP A 175 4.98 -6.22 -16.16
CA ASP A 175 6.20 -6.20 -15.35
C ASP A 175 6.24 -4.94 -14.48
N ALA A 176 6.76 -5.08 -13.26
CA ALA A 176 6.83 -3.99 -12.29
C ALA A 176 7.60 -2.77 -12.81
N ASN A 177 8.68 -2.97 -13.56
CA ASN A 177 9.45 -1.87 -14.15
C ASN A 177 8.63 -1.04 -15.15
N ARG A 178 7.85 -1.70 -15.99
CA ARG A 178 6.99 -1.02 -16.97
C ARG A 178 5.80 -0.36 -16.28
N ALA A 179 5.25 -0.98 -15.25
CA ALA A 179 4.17 -0.41 -14.46
C ALA A 179 4.63 0.86 -13.73
N LEU A 180 5.85 0.86 -13.18
CA LEU A 180 6.47 2.03 -12.56
C LEU A 180 6.59 3.19 -13.55
N MET A 181 7.10 2.91 -14.75
CA MET A 181 7.20 3.91 -15.82
C MET A 181 5.84 4.47 -16.19
N GLY A 182 4.83 3.61 -16.37
CA GLY A 182 3.47 3.99 -16.70
C GLY A 182 2.81 4.86 -15.62
N ALA A 183 2.97 4.51 -14.37
CA ALA A 183 2.45 5.29 -13.24
C ALA A 183 3.07 6.69 -13.19
N ASN A 184 4.38 6.80 -13.40
CA ASN A 184 5.06 8.09 -13.46
C ASN A 184 4.65 8.93 -14.67
N MET A 185 4.44 8.30 -15.82
CA MET A 185 4.01 8.99 -17.04
C MET A 185 2.59 9.54 -16.94
N GLN A 186 1.67 8.86 -16.26
CA GLN A 186 0.30 9.34 -16.05
C GLN A 186 0.27 10.71 -15.37
N ARG A 187 1.18 10.95 -14.44
CA ARG A 187 1.27 12.23 -13.71
C ARG A 187 1.76 13.37 -14.59
N GLN A 188 2.41 13.07 -15.70
CA GLN A 188 2.96 14.05 -16.64
C GLN A 188 1.99 14.40 -17.76
N ALA A 189 0.86 13.70 -17.88
CA ALA A 189 -0.12 13.93 -18.93
C ALA A 189 -0.74 15.33 -18.79
N VAL A 190 -0.88 16.04 -19.90
CA VAL A 190 -1.47 17.38 -19.94
C VAL A 190 -2.90 17.26 -20.46
N PRO A 191 -3.88 17.91 -19.80
CA PRO A 191 -5.27 17.93 -20.27
C PRO A 191 -5.43 18.54 -21.64
#